data_5850cedb6fb6d9ede4b7e00281beb2fa
#
_entry.id   5850cedb6fb6d9ede4b7e00281beb2fa
#
_cell.length_a   1.000
_cell.length_b   1.000
_cell.length_c   1.000
_cell.angle_alpha   90.00
_cell.angle_beta   90.00
_cell.angle_gamma   90.00
#
_symmetry.space_group_name_H-M   'P 1'
#
loop_
_entity.id
_entity.type
_entity.pdbx_description
1 polymer ?
#
loop_
_entity_poly.entity_id
_entity_poly.type
_entity_poly.pdbx_seq_one_letter_code
_entity_poly.pdbx_strand_id
1 'polypeptide(L)'
;MSDILNKIVAVKHQEIDAALKRKSLAAMRADAESRVLTRDFVGALRAKIAAGLPAVIAEIKKASPSKGVIREDFIPADIAQSYAEHGAACLSVLTDKDFFQGQVDYLKQARASCDLPVLRKDFMVDPYQVYEARVMGADCILLIAACLTDAQMAEMEAVARSLDMAVLVEVHDASELQRALKLKTPLVGINNRNLRTFEVSLETTIGMLKDVPADRLLITESGILQRSDVQHMRDAHVHAFLVGEAFMRAPDPGVALAELFSA
;
A
#
# COMPACT_ATOMS: atom_id res chain seq x y z
N MET A 1 -4.90 -5.11 -19.18
CA MET A 1 -3.79 -4.53 -18.42
C MET A 1 -3.18 -3.39 -19.22
N SER A 2 -2.67 -2.30 -18.61
CA SER A 2 -2.00 -1.22 -19.35
C SER A 2 -0.58 -1.63 -19.78
N ASP A 3 -0.01 -0.96 -20.80
CA ASP A 3 1.35 -1.30 -21.30
C ASP A 3 2.43 -1.16 -20.22
N ILE A 4 2.30 -0.14 -19.36
CA ILE A 4 3.25 0.05 -18.25
C ILE A 4 3.13 -1.08 -17.22
N LEU A 5 1.91 -1.52 -16.91
CA LEU A 5 1.67 -2.58 -15.96
C LEU A 5 2.20 -3.93 -16.47
N ASN A 6 2.03 -4.21 -17.77
CA ASN A 6 2.61 -5.40 -18.42
C ASN A 6 4.15 -5.40 -18.31
N LYS A 7 4.79 -4.24 -18.53
CA LYS A 7 6.25 -4.11 -18.38
C LYS A 7 6.69 -4.35 -16.94
N ILE A 8 5.99 -3.78 -15.97
CA ILE A 8 6.29 -3.97 -14.55
C ILE A 8 6.18 -5.45 -14.17
N VAL A 9 5.08 -6.11 -14.54
CA VAL A 9 4.87 -7.54 -14.25
C VAL A 9 5.97 -8.40 -14.87
N ALA A 10 6.37 -8.10 -16.11
CA ALA A 10 7.46 -8.83 -16.76
C ALA A 10 8.80 -8.70 -16.01
N VAL A 11 9.12 -7.49 -15.52
CA VAL A 11 10.32 -7.26 -14.70
C VAL A 11 10.20 -8.01 -13.36
N LYS A 12 9.03 -8.01 -12.71
CA LYS A 12 8.83 -8.76 -11.45
C LYS A 12 9.08 -10.26 -11.61
N HIS A 13 8.65 -10.87 -12.71
CA HIS A 13 8.99 -12.28 -12.97
C HIS A 13 10.50 -12.50 -13.10
N GLN A 14 11.23 -11.59 -13.77
CA GLN A 14 12.69 -11.68 -13.86
C GLN A 14 13.37 -11.51 -12.49
N GLU A 15 12.88 -10.60 -11.65
CA GLU A 15 13.37 -10.40 -10.28
C GLU A 15 13.16 -11.67 -9.43
N ILE A 16 11.98 -12.29 -9.53
CA ILE A 16 11.66 -13.55 -8.83
C ILE A 16 12.56 -14.69 -9.28
N ASP A 17 12.74 -14.86 -10.60
CA ASP A 17 13.64 -15.87 -11.14
C ASP A 17 15.09 -15.70 -10.64
N ALA A 18 15.55 -14.47 -10.57
CA ALA A 18 16.87 -14.16 -10.02
C ALA A 18 16.95 -14.37 -8.49
N ALA A 19 15.87 -14.08 -7.77
CA ALA A 19 15.78 -14.30 -6.33
C ALA A 19 15.76 -15.80 -5.97
N LEU A 20 15.00 -16.60 -6.71
CA LEU A 20 14.92 -18.06 -6.54
C LEU A 20 16.26 -18.76 -6.75
N LYS A 21 17.11 -18.25 -7.66
CA LYS A 21 18.48 -18.76 -7.85
C LYS A 21 19.39 -18.48 -6.66
N ARG A 22 19.14 -17.38 -5.93
CA ARG A 22 19.92 -16.99 -4.72
C ARG A 22 19.41 -17.69 -3.47
N LYS A 23 18.08 -17.85 -3.35
CA LYS A 23 17.44 -18.43 -2.18
C LYS A 23 16.19 -19.18 -2.62
N SER A 24 16.14 -20.50 -2.36
CA SER A 24 14.99 -21.33 -2.74
C SER A 24 13.71 -20.88 -2.02
N LEU A 25 12.56 -21.20 -2.61
CA LEU A 25 11.26 -20.96 -1.99
C LEU A 25 11.16 -21.59 -0.59
N ALA A 26 11.65 -22.82 -0.42
CA ALA A 26 11.65 -23.49 0.87
C ALA A 26 12.47 -22.74 1.94
N ALA A 27 13.66 -22.25 1.56
CA ALA A 27 14.49 -21.47 2.47
C ALA A 27 13.86 -20.08 2.79
N MET A 28 13.26 -19.41 1.80
CA MET A 28 12.59 -18.14 2.00
C MET A 28 11.36 -18.31 2.92
N ARG A 29 10.60 -19.38 2.71
CA ARG A 29 9.46 -19.74 3.55
C ARG A 29 9.88 -19.99 5.00
N ALA A 30 10.91 -20.81 5.22
CA ALA A 30 11.42 -21.11 6.56
C ALA A 30 11.86 -19.82 7.31
N ASP A 31 12.53 -18.89 6.62
CA ASP A 31 12.90 -17.61 7.20
C ASP A 31 11.67 -16.75 7.52
N ALA A 32 10.66 -16.73 6.67
CA ALA A 32 9.43 -15.98 6.90
C ALA A 32 8.66 -16.54 8.11
N GLU A 33 8.53 -17.87 8.21
CA GLU A 33 7.86 -18.57 9.31
C GLU A 33 8.61 -18.40 10.65
N SER A 34 9.91 -18.15 10.63
CA SER A 34 10.70 -17.88 11.83
C SER A 34 10.46 -16.47 12.42
N ARG A 35 9.82 -15.57 11.69
CA ARG A 35 9.54 -14.20 12.16
C ARG A 35 8.36 -14.19 13.11
N VAL A 36 8.55 -13.68 14.32
CA VAL A 36 7.57 -13.78 15.40
C VAL A 36 6.64 -12.57 15.49
N LEU A 37 7.12 -11.36 15.14
CA LEU A 37 6.37 -10.12 15.39
C LEU A 37 5.81 -9.51 14.10
N THR A 38 4.48 -9.34 14.06
CA THR A 38 3.76 -8.43 13.17
C THR A 38 3.10 -7.33 13.99
N ARG A 39 2.94 -6.17 13.38
CA ARG A 39 2.14 -5.07 13.93
C ARG A 39 0.76 -5.14 13.32
N ASP A 40 -0.27 -4.82 14.11
CA ASP A 40 -1.67 -4.91 13.67
C ASP A 40 -2.04 -3.76 12.74
N PHE A 41 -1.89 -3.98 11.43
CA PHE A 41 -2.17 -2.98 10.38
C PHE A 41 -3.67 -2.63 10.33
N VAL A 42 -4.55 -3.63 10.43
CA VAL A 42 -6.01 -3.41 10.40
C VAL A 42 -6.49 -2.70 11.66
N GLY A 43 -6.00 -3.14 12.81
CA GLY A 43 -6.33 -2.54 14.11
C GLY A 43 -5.90 -1.09 14.21
N ALA A 44 -4.72 -0.74 13.69
CA ALA A 44 -4.25 0.65 13.66
C ALA A 44 -5.18 1.57 12.86
N LEU A 45 -5.65 1.14 11.68
CA LEU A 45 -6.62 1.89 10.88
C LEU A 45 -7.97 2.02 11.62
N ARG A 46 -8.49 0.92 12.15
CA ARG A 46 -9.76 0.90 12.89
C ARG A 46 -9.72 1.77 14.13
N ALA A 47 -8.61 1.79 14.86
CA ALA A 47 -8.44 2.62 16.05
C ALA A 47 -8.56 4.12 15.73
N LYS A 48 -7.96 4.59 14.62
CA LYS A 48 -8.12 5.98 14.15
C LYS A 48 -9.57 6.30 13.81
N ILE A 49 -10.24 5.44 13.04
CA ILE A 49 -11.63 5.63 12.64
C ILE A 49 -12.56 5.65 13.87
N ALA A 50 -12.36 4.73 14.81
CA ALA A 50 -13.15 4.69 16.04
C ALA A 50 -12.98 5.93 16.92
N ALA A 51 -11.82 6.59 16.85
CA ALA A 51 -11.55 7.87 17.50
C ALA A 51 -12.12 9.08 16.73
N GLY A 52 -12.84 8.87 15.61
CA GLY A 52 -13.36 9.95 14.75
C GLY A 52 -12.30 10.62 13.87
N LEU A 53 -11.09 10.08 13.86
CA LEU A 53 -9.95 10.61 13.10
C LEU A 53 -9.80 9.94 11.74
N PRO A 54 -9.24 10.63 10.74
CA PRO A 54 -8.87 10.00 9.48
C PRO A 54 -7.77 8.96 9.69
N ALA A 55 -7.93 7.78 9.07
CA ALA A 55 -6.93 6.73 9.11
C ALA A 55 -6.00 6.86 7.89
N VAL A 56 -4.83 7.44 8.09
CA VAL A 56 -3.88 7.72 7.00
C VAL A 56 -2.80 6.66 6.93
N ILE A 57 -2.71 5.98 5.78
CA ILE A 57 -1.55 5.19 5.37
C ILE A 57 -0.62 6.17 4.65
N ALA A 58 0.45 6.59 5.33
CA ALA A 58 1.38 7.57 4.81
C ALA A 58 2.45 6.90 3.95
N GLU A 59 2.53 7.27 2.66
CA GLU A 59 3.40 6.62 1.70
C GLU A 59 4.78 7.28 1.63
N ILE A 60 5.82 6.45 1.74
CA ILE A 60 7.25 6.80 1.58
C ILE A 60 7.66 6.40 0.16
N LYS A 61 7.75 7.39 -0.73
CA LYS A 61 7.97 7.20 -2.17
C LYS A 61 8.94 8.22 -2.74
N LYS A 62 10.08 7.74 -3.27
CA LYS A 62 11.10 8.60 -3.87
C LYS A 62 10.71 9.12 -5.24
N ALA A 63 10.20 8.24 -6.10
CA ALA A 63 9.88 8.52 -7.48
C ALA A 63 8.65 7.75 -7.96
N SER A 64 8.12 8.12 -9.12
CA SER A 64 7.06 7.37 -9.81
C SER A 64 7.22 7.50 -11.33
N PRO A 65 6.68 6.55 -12.15
CA PRO A 65 6.76 6.62 -13.61
C PRO A 65 6.12 7.88 -14.20
N SER A 66 5.06 8.38 -13.58
CA SER A 66 4.30 9.53 -14.07
C SER A 66 4.88 10.89 -13.68
N LYS A 67 5.73 10.94 -12.63
CA LYS A 67 6.22 12.22 -12.03
C LYS A 67 7.74 12.30 -11.94
N GLY A 68 8.48 11.21 -12.23
CA GLY A 68 9.92 11.16 -12.01
C GLY A 68 10.26 11.18 -10.52
N VAL A 69 11.41 11.75 -10.16
CA VAL A 69 11.82 11.94 -8.75
C VAL A 69 10.89 12.98 -8.10
N ILE A 70 10.26 12.59 -6.99
CA ILE A 70 9.33 13.44 -6.22
C ILE A 70 10.07 14.11 -5.07
N ARG A 71 10.99 13.37 -4.42
CA ARG A 71 11.80 13.86 -3.30
C ARG A 71 13.25 13.46 -3.50
N GLU A 72 14.17 14.44 -3.61
CA GLU A 72 15.61 14.20 -3.78
C GLU A 72 16.27 13.86 -2.45
N ASP A 73 16.04 14.68 -1.43
CA ASP A 73 16.47 14.42 -0.06
C ASP A 73 15.54 13.39 0.59
N PHE A 74 15.92 12.11 0.46
CA PHE A 74 15.07 10.98 0.76
C PHE A 74 15.72 10.07 1.82
N ILE A 75 15.33 10.29 3.07
CA ILE A 75 15.77 9.51 4.24
C ILE A 75 14.55 8.79 4.83
N PRO A 76 14.30 7.52 4.49
CA PRO A 76 13.09 6.80 4.92
C PRO A 76 12.86 6.75 6.43
N ALA A 77 13.94 6.69 7.23
CA ALA A 77 13.86 6.69 8.68
C ALA A 77 13.26 8.00 9.22
N ASP A 78 13.77 9.14 8.76
CA ASP A 78 13.32 10.48 9.21
C ASP A 78 11.89 10.74 8.74
N ILE A 79 11.56 10.35 7.50
CA ILE A 79 10.21 10.48 6.95
C ILE A 79 9.22 9.64 7.78
N ALA A 80 9.56 8.40 8.11
CA ALA A 80 8.69 7.53 8.88
C ALA A 80 8.48 8.03 10.31
N GLN A 81 9.52 8.55 10.95
CA GLN A 81 9.42 9.17 12.26
C GLN A 81 8.53 10.41 12.23
N SER A 82 8.74 11.30 11.25
CA SER A 82 7.88 12.48 11.07
C SER A 82 6.41 12.08 10.86
N TYR A 83 6.12 11.07 10.06
CA TYR A 83 4.76 10.55 9.91
C TYR A 83 4.15 10.02 11.21
N ALA A 84 4.93 9.29 12.01
CA ALA A 84 4.47 8.76 13.28
C ALA A 84 4.13 9.88 14.28
N GLU A 85 4.98 10.89 14.41
CA GLU A 85 4.80 12.05 15.28
C GLU A 85 3.59 12.90 14.88
N HIS A 86 3.23 12.93 13.58
CA HIS A 86 2.14 13.73 13.05
C HIS A 86 0.84 12.93 12.77
N GLY A 87 0.74 11.73 13.32
CA GLY A 87 -0.55 11.04 13.45
C GLY A 87 -0.92 10.08 12.32
N ALA A 88 0.01 9.65 11.47
CA ALA A 88 -0.23 8.53 10.55
C ALA A 88 -0.74 7.30 11.32
N ALA A 89 -1.58 6.50 10.68
CA ALA A 89 -2.04 5.22 11.22
C ALA A 89 -1.07 4.08 10.87
N CYS A 90 -0.61 4.07 9.62
CA CYS A 90 0.29 3.08 9.05
C CYS A 90 1.23 3.73 8.05
N LEU A 91 2.29 3.02 7.68
CA LEU A 91 3.19 3.38 6.60
C LEU A 91 2.95 2.52 5.35
N SER A 92 3.19 3.10 4.18
CA SER A 92 3.33 2.39 2.90
C SER A 92 4.72 2.70 2.33
N VAL A 93 5.54 1.68 2.08
CA VAL A 93 6.92 1.89 1.61
C VAL A 93 7.13 1.23 0.27
N LEU A 94 7.53 2.02 -0.74
CA LEU A 94 7.85 1.53 -2.07
C LEU A 94 9.13 0.68 -2.03
N THR A 95 9.02 -0.57 -2.49
CA THR A 95 10.18 -1.48 -2.63
C THR A 95 10.51 -1.79 -4.10
N ASP A 96 9.64 -1.42 -5.05
CA ASP A 96 9.92 -1.51 -6.47
C ASP A 96 11.09 -0.60 -6.87
N LYS A 97 12.14 -1.21 -7.46
CA LYS A 97 13.39 -0.53 -7.77
C LYS A 97 13.33 0.21 -9.10
N ASP A 98 12.91 -0.46 -10.15
CA ASP A 98 13.11 0.00 -11.52
C ASP A 98 12.15 1.13 -11.92
N PHE A 99 10.94 1.12 -11.38
CA PHE A 99 9.90 2.08 -11.76
C PHE A 99 9.66 3.17 -10.70
N PHE A 100 9.94 2.87 -9.41
CA PHE A 100 9.68 3.78 -8.30
C PHE A 100 10.93 4.18 -7.51
N GLN A 101 12.11 3.70 -7.89
CA GLN A 101 13.37 3.89 -7.17
C GLN A 101 13.28 3.46 -5.69
N GLY A 102 12.40 2.47 -5.41
CA GLY A 102 12.24 1.88 -4.09
C GLY A 102 13.36 0.90 -3.77
N GLN A 103 13.44 0.49 -2.53
CA GLN A 103 14.41 -0.51 -2.06
C GLN A 103 13.87 -1.24 -0.83
N VAL A 104 14.30 -2.50 -0.67
CA VAL A 104 14.00 -3.31 0.54
C VAL A 104 14.48 -2.60 1.82
N ASP A 105 15.65 -1.99 1.76
CA ASP A 105 16.25 -1.31 2.92
C ASP A 105 15.46 -0.07 3.35
N TYR A 106 14.71 0.57 2.46
CA TYR A 106 13.81 1.67 2.82
C TYR A 106 12.70 1.21 3.76
N LEU A 107 12.12 0.03 3.49
CA LEU A 107 11.11 -0.57 4.37
C LEU A 107 11.70 -0.90 5.74
N LYS A 108 12.89 -1.51 5.77
CA LYS A 108 13.59 -1.84 7.03
C LYS A 108 13.91 -0.59 7.85
N GLN A 109 14.41 0.47 7.21
CA GLN A 109 14.72 1.75 7.86
C GLN A 109 13.45 2.39 8.44
N ALA A 110 12.39 2.50 7.65
CA ALA A 110 11.12 3.05 8.09
C ALA A 110 10.53 2.27 9.27
N ARG A 111 10.54 0.92 9.19
CA ARG A 111 10.06 0.09 10.29
C ARG A 111 10.87 0.23 11.57
N ALA A 112 12.18 0.40 11.46
CA ALA A 112 13.06 0.51 12.62
C ALA A 112 12.96 1.86 13.34
N SER A 113 12.47 2.90 12.65
CA SER A 113 12.43 4.27 13.20
C SER A 113 11.14 4.61 13.95
N CYS A 114 10.09 3.80 13.85
CA CYS A 114 8.82 4.04 14.54
C CYS A 114 8.04 2.74 14.75
N ASP A 115 6.92 2.81 15.50
CA ASP A 115 6.08 1.66 15.83
C ASP A 115 4.88 1.46 14.89
N LEU A 116 4.76 2.26 13.83
CA LEU A 116 3.67 2.13 12.88
C LEU A 116 3.76 0.83 12.08
N PRO A 117 2.62 0.16 11.81
CA PRO A 117 2.56 -0.98 10.89
C PRO A 117 2.95 -0.56 9.46
N VAL A 118 3.62 -1.46 8.72
CA VAL A 118 4.19 -1.15 7.41
C VAL A 118 3.62 -2.03 6.31
N LEU A 119 3.09 -1.40 5.27
CA LEU A 119 2.72 -2.01 4.01
C LEU A 119 3.93 -2.06 3.06
N ARG A 120 4.27 -3.25 2.54
CA ARG A 120 5.15 -3.36 1.36
C ARG A 120 4.38 -2.93 0.11
N LYS A 121 4.69 -1.77 -0.43
CA LYS A 121 4.10 -1.26 -1.67
C LYS A 121 4.96 -1.71 -2.86
N ASP A 122 4.53 -2.77 -3.51
CA ASP A 122 5.22 -3.41 -4.65
C ASP A 122 4.19 -4.12 -5.54
N PHE A 123 4.61 -4.59 -6.71
CA PHE A 123 3.79 -5.39 -7.62
C PHE A 123 4.04 -6.87 -7.33
N MET A 124 3.13 -7.48 -6.58
CA MET A 124 3.24 -8.89 -6.22
C MET A 124 2.54 -9.76 -7.27
N VAL A 125 3.25 -10.75 -7.80
CA VAL A 125 2.78 -11.65 -8.84
C VAL A 125 3.01 -13.13 -8.51
N ASP A 126 3.73 -13.42 -7.42
CA ASP A 126 4.10 -14.77 -7.00
C ASP A 126 4.15 -14.90 -5.47
N PRO A 127 3.74 -16.04 -4.89
CA PRO A 127 3.83 -16.30 -3.43
C PRO A 127 5.23 -16.13 -2.82
N TYR A 128 6.30 -16.28 -3.60
CA TYR A 128 7.67 -16.02 -3.14
C TYR A 128 7.82 -14.61 -2.56
N GLN A 129 7.23 -13.60 -3.24
CA GLN A 129 7.30 -12.21 -2.78
C GLN A 129 6.53 -11.97 -1.47
N VAL A 130 5.51 -12.79 -1.16
CA VAL A 130 4.78 -12.72 0.11
C VAL A 130 5.67 -13.18 1.27
N TYR A 131 6.37 -14.30 1.12
CA TYR A 131 7.37 -14.74 2.10
C TYR A 131 8.51 -13.71 2.24
N GLU A 132 8.99 -13.20 1.12
CA GLU A 132 10.01 -12.14 1.10
C GLU A 132 9.55 -10.88 1.86
N ALA A 133 8.30 -10.44 1.67
CA ALA A 133 7.73 -9.30 2.41
C ALA A 133 7.77 -9.52 3.93
N ARG A 134 7.44 -10.72 4.39
CA ARG A 134 7.53 -11.08 5.80
C ARG A 134 8.97 -11.02 6.32
N VAL A 135 9.92 -11.52 5.55
CA VAL A 135 11.35 -11.48 5.90
C VAL A 135 11.87 -10.04 5.98
N MET A 136 11.41 -9.15 5.10
CA MET A 136 11.70 -7.71 5.14
C MET A 136 11.15 -7.02 6.37
N GLY A 137 10.10 -7.58 7.00
CA GLY A 137 9.41 -7.01 8.15
C GLY A 137 8.12 -6.27 7.79
N ALA A 138 7.51 -6.54 6.63
CA ALA A 138 6.19 -6.02 6.32
C ALA A 138 5.11 -6.62 7.24
N ASP A 139 4.11 -5.81 7.57
CA ASP A 139 2.92 -6.18 8.34
C ASP A 139 1.70 -6.32 7.42
N CYS A 140 1.79 -5.77 6.22
CA CYS A 140 0.76 -5.80 5.18
C CYS A 140 1.41 -5.93 3.80
N ILE A 141 0.72 -6.61 2.89
CA ILE A 141 1.09 -6.68 1.48
C ILE A 141 0.02 -6.03 0.60
N LEU A 142 0.41 -5.66 -0.62
CA LEU A 142 -0.48 -5.17 -1.66
C LEU A 142 -0.75 -6.24 -2.70
N LEU A 143 -2.03 -6.50 -3.01
CA LEU A 143 -2.45 -7.27 -4.17
C LEU A 143 -3.20 -6.35 -5.14
N ILE A 144 -2.74 -6.24 -6.38
CA ILE A 144 -3.36 -5.40 -7.40
C ILE A 144 -4.23 -6.29 -8.30
N ALA A 145 -5.56 -6.12 -8.23
CA ALA A 145 -6.50 -6.98 -8.96
C ALA A 145 -6.28 -6.97 -10.48
N ALA A 146 -5.84 -5.82 -11.03
CA ALA A 146 -5.50 -5.68 -12.45
C ALA A 146 -4.33 -6.56 -12.89
N CYS A 147 -3.43 -6.95 -11.98
CA CYS A 147 -2.22 -7.75 -12.27
C CYS A 147 -2.43 -9.25 -12.08
N LEU A 148 -3.49 -9.68 -11.38
CA LEU A 148 -3.62 -11.01 -10.82
C LEU A 148 -4.92 -11.67 -11.25
N THR A 149 -4.89 -12.99 -11.39
CA THR A 149 -6.09 -13.82 -11.46
C THR A 149 -6.71 -14.00 -10.07
N ASP A 150 -7.98 -14.41 -10.00
CA ASP A 150 -8.65 -14.69 -8.73
C ASP A 150 -7.92 -15.80 -7.94
N ALA A 151 -7.41 -16.82 -8.63
CA ALA A 151 -6.65 -17.91 -8.01
C ALA A 151 -5.33 -17.40 -7.38
N GLN A 152 -4.59 -16.56 -8.09
CA GLN A 152 -3.35 -15.96 -7.56
C GLN A 152 -3.61 -15.06 -6.34
N MET A 153 -4.66 -14.23 -6.41
CA MET A 153 -5.02 -13.39 -5.26
C MET A 153 -5.37 -14.25 -4.04
N ALA A 154 -6.19 -15.28 -4.21
CA ALA A 154 -6.59 -16.18 -3.13
C ALA A 154 -5.39 -16.95 -2.53
N GLU A 155 -4.46 -17.43 -3.36
CA GLU A 155 -3.26 -18.11 -2.91
C GLU A 155 -2.35 -17.17 -2.11
N MET A 156 -2.05 -15.98 -2.63
CA MET A 156 -1.19 -15.02 -1.95
C MET A 156 -1.83 -14.49 -0.66
N GLU A 157 -3.14 -14.28 -0.65
CA GLU A 157 -3.85 -13.96 0.59
C GLU A 157 -3.73 -15.07 1.64
N ALA A 158 -3.88 -16.33 1.24
CA ALA A 158 -3.75 -17.46 2.15
C ALA A 158 -2.34 -17.53 2.75
N VAL A 159 -1.31 -17.33 1.95
CA VAL A 159 0.08 -17.26 2.42
C VAL A 159 0.29 -16.08 3.39
N ALA A 160 -0.16 -14.88 3.03
CA ALA A 160 -0.01 -13.70 3.90
C ALA A 160 -0.68 -13.91 5.26
N ARG A 161 -1.90 -14.46 5.28
CA ARG A 161 -2.64 -14.75 6.51
C ARG A 161 -1.96 -15.81 7.36
N SER A 162 -1.33 -16.83 6.75
CA SER A 162 -0.57 -17.85 7.50
C SER A 162 0.69 -17.27 8.17
N LEU A 163 1.11 -16.09 7.76
CA LEU A 163 2.25 -15.36 8.30
C LEU A 163 1.83 -14.15 9.16
N ASP A 164 0.56 -14.08 9.56
CA ASP A 164 -0.03 -12.99 10.34
C ASP A 164 0.13 -11.59 9.69
N MET A 165 0.18 -11.53 8.35
CA MET A 165 0.19 -10.28 7.61
C MET A 165 -1.21 -9.92 7.11
N ALA A 166 -1.54 -8.63 7.15
CA ALA A 166 -2.70 -8.08 6.48
C ALA A 166 -2.52 -8.05 4.95
N VAL A 167 -3.62 -7.94 4.24
CA VAL A 167 -3.64 -7.80 2.77
C VAL A 167 -4.50 -6.61 2.40
N LEU A 168 -3.95 -5.66 1.65
CA LEU A 168 -4.68 -4.60 0.97
C LEU A 168 -4.88 -5.01 -0.49
N VAL A 169 -6.13 -5.06 -0.95
CA VAL A 169 -6.43 -5.35 -2.36
C VAL A 169 -6.77 -4.06 -3.07
N GLU A 170 -5.95 -3.68 -4.04
CA GLU A 170 -6.13 -2.48 -4.87
C GLU A 170 -6.99 -2.79 -6.09
N VAL A 171 -8.02 -1.97 -6.33
CA VAL A 171 -8.93 -2.07 -7.46
C VAL A 171 -9.11 -0.70 -8.15
N HIS A 172 -9.45 -0.72 -9.45
CA HIS A 172 -9.60 0.49 -10.28
C HIS A 172 -11.00 0.63 -10.88
N ASP A 173 -11.81 -0.42 -10.84
CA ASP A 173 -13.17 -0.43 -11.36
C ASP A 173 -14.07 -1.43 -10.63
N ALA A 174 -15.37 -1.39 -10.93
CA ALA A 174 -16.37 -2.24 -10.29
C ALA A 174 -16.15 -3.74 -10.58
N SER A 175 -15.59 -4.11 -11.74
CA SER A 175 -15.31 -5.51 -12.08
C SER A 175 -14.17 -6.05 -11.20
N GLU A 176 -13.10 -5.27 -11.01
CA GLU A 176 -12.00 -5.60 -10.10
C GLU A 176 -12.48 -5.65 -8.64
N LEU A 177 -13.38 -4.73 -8.24
CA LEU A 177 -13.98 -4.75 -6.91
C LEU A 177 -14.73 -6.06 -6.64
N GLN A 178 -15.58 -6.52 -7.57
CA GLN A 178 -16.29 -7.79 -7.42
C GLN A 178 -15.34 -9.00 -7.28
N ARG A 179 -14.18 -8.96 -7.92
CA ARG A 179 -13.15 -9.99 -7.78
C ARG A 179 -12.47 -9.91 -6.41
N ALA A 180 -12.10 -8.71 -5.98
CA ALA A 180 -11.48 -8.45 -4.68
C ALA A 180 -12.38 -8.87 -3.51
N LEU A 181 -13.68 -8.66 -3.61
CA LEU A 181 -14.66 -9.03 -2.57
C LEU A 181 -14.79 -10.54 -2.33
N LYS A 182 -14.25 -11.39 -3.20
CA LYS A 182 -14.16 -12.84 -2.98
C LYS A 182 -13.10 -13.22 -1.95
N LEU A 183 -12.15 -12.31 -1.66
CA LEU A 183 -11.10 -12.50 -0.67
C LEU A 183 -11.64 -12.28 0.74
N LYS A 184 -10.90 -12.77 1.73
CA LYS A 184 -11.27 -12.70 3.15
C LYS A 184 -10.77 -11.43 3.84
N THR A 185 -9.84 -10.71 3.22
CA THR A 185 -9.28 -9.47 3.80
C THR A 185 -10.36 -8.42 4.01
N PRO A 186 -10.35 -7.71 5.13
CA PRO A 186 -11.25 -6.58 5.33
C PRO A 186 -10.83 -5.32 4.55
N LEU A 187 -9.60 -5.25 4.02
CA LEU A 187 -9.06 -4.04 3.41
C LEU A 187 -9.28 -4.05 1.88
N VAL A 188 -9.93 -3.02 1.37
CA VAL A 188 -10.11 -2.77 -0.07
C VAL A 188 -9.62 -1.36 -0.37
N GLY A 189 -8.66 -1.25 -1.28
CA GLY A 189 -8.15 0.02 -1.80
C GLY A 189 -8.80 0.35 -3.14
N ILE A 190 -9.39 1.53 -3.27
CA ILE A 190 -9.84 2.04 -4.58
C ILE A 190 -8.84 3.09 -5.04
N ASN A 191 -8.13 2.79 -6.13
CA ASN A 191 -7.17 3.69 -6.71
C ASN A 191 -7.85 4.61 -7.73
N ASN A 192 -7.88 5.90 -7.40
CA ASN A 192 -8.48 6.96 -8.24
C ASN A 192 -7.67 7.27 -9.50
N ARG A 193 -6.47 6.69 -9.64
CA ARG A 193 -5.62 6.87 -10.82
C ARG A 193 -5.87 5.79 -11.84
N ASN A 194 -6.29 6.18 -13.04
CA ASN A 194 -6.37 5.29 -14.18
C ASN A 194 -4.96 4.85 -14.60
N LEU A 195 -4.66 3.56 -14.59
CA LEU A 195 -3.32 3.02 -14.91
C LEU A 195 -2.95 3.08 -16.41
N ARG A 196 -3.89 3.48 -17.28
CA ARG A 196 -3.64 3.67 -18.72
C ARG A 196 -3.36 5.13 -19.07
N THR A 197 -4.24 6.04 -18.59
CA THR A 197 -4.20 7.46 -18.96
C THR A 197 -3.48 8.31 -17.92
N PHE A 198 -3.24 7.77 -16.72
CA PHE A 198 -2.76 8.47 -15.51
C PHE A 198 -3.68 9.59 -15.01
N GLU A 199 -4.88 9.72 -15.59
CA GLU A 199 -5.91 10.61 -15.07
C GLU A 199 -6.33 10.18 -13.67
N VAL A 200 -6.63 11.18 -12.82
CA VAL A 200 -7.05 10.96 -11.44
C VAL A 200 -8.42 11.59 -11.23
N SER A 201 -9.36 10.80 -10.71
CA SER A 201 -10.70 11.27 -10.37
C SER A 201 -11.18 10.65 -9.08
N LEU A 202 -11.52 11.46 -8.09
CA LEU A 202 -12.08 11.01 -6.82
C LEU A 202 -13.45 10.35 -7.00
N GLU A 203 -14.14 10.64 -8.11
CA GLU A 203 -15.41 10.00 -8.49
C GLU A 203 -15.25 8.49 -8.73
N THR A 204 -14.03 7.99 -8.94
CA THR A 204 -13.76 6.55 -9.01
C THR A 204 -14.11 5.87 -7.69
N THR A 205 -13.66 6.42 -6.56
CA THR A 205 -14.02 5.92 -5.23
C THR A 205 -15.52 6.12 -4.97
N ILE A 206 -16.05 7.33 -5.18
CA ILE A 206 -17.44 7.68 -4.90
C ILE A 206 -18.42 6.77 -5.67
N GLY A 207 -18.15 6.53 -6.95
CA GLY A 207 -19.01 5.70 -7.82
C GLY A 207 -19.11 4.23 -7.40
N MET A 208 -18.10 3.72 -6.68
CA MET A 208 -18.06 2.33 -6.21
C MET A 208 -18.53 2.13 -4.76
N LEU A 209 -18.77 3.19 -3.98
CA LEU A 209 -19.13 3.09 -2.55
C LEU A 209 -20.31 2.17 -2.28
N LYS A 210 -21.35 2.26 -3.10
CA LYS A 210 -22.59 1.46 -2.96
C LYS A 210 -22.34 -0.06 -3.09
N ASP A 211 -21.24 -0.44 -3.74
CA ASP A 211 -20.89 -1.83 -4.01
C ASP A 211 -19.88 -2.40 -2.99
N VAL A 212 -19.41 -1.57 -2.05
CA VAL A 212 -18.49 -1.99 -0.97
C VAL A 212 -19.30 -2.41 0.26
N PRO A 213 -19.22 -3.68 0.69
CA PRO A 213 -19.95 -4.16 1.87
C PRO A 213 -19.48 -3.47 3.16
N ALA A 214 -20.37 -3.36 4.15
CA ALA A 214 -20.11 -2.67 5.41
C ALA A 214 -19.04 -3.37 6.30
N ASP A 215 -18.74 -4.64 6.05
CA ASP A 215 -17.67 -5.38 6.74
C ASP A 215 -16.27 -5.10 6.16
N ARG A 216 -16.19 -4.34 5.07
CA ARG A 216 -14.94 -3.92 4.44
C ARG A 216 -14.53 -2.53 4.90
N LEU A 217 -13.24 -2.35 5.10
CA LEU A 217 -12.63 -1.06 5.33
C LEU A 217 -12.09 -0.55 4.01
N LEU A 218 -12.76 0.48 3.48
CA LEU A 218 -12.39 1.11 2.23
C LEU A 218 -11.28 2.12 2.45
N ILE A 219 -10.20 2.02 1.64
CA ILE A 219 -9.11 2.97 1.55
C ILE A 219 -9.18 3.65 0.18
N THR A 220 -9.24 4.99 0.14
CA THR A 220 -9.10 5.74 -1.11
C THR A 220 -7.62 6.02 -1.38
N GLU A 221 -7.19 5.78 -2.62
CA GLU A 221 -5.79 5.93 -3.03
C GLU A 221 -5.68 6.90 -4.21
N SER A 222 -4.62 7.71 -4.22
CA SER A 222 -4.36 8.75 -5.23
C SER A 222 -5.39 9.91 -5.23
N GLY A 223 -4.94 11.09 -5.61
CA GLY A 223 -5.80 12.26 -5.82
C GLY A 223 -6.14 13.09 -4.59
N ILE A 224 -5.67 12.74 -3.41
CA ILE A 224 -5.83 13.53 -2.19
C ILE A 224 -4.66 14.50 -2.09
N LEU A 225 -4.88 15.77 -2.47
CA LEU A 225 -3.86 16.80 -2.57
C LEU A 225 -4.13 18.02 -1.70
N GLN A 226 -5.38 18.26 -1.35
CA GLN A 226 -5.83 19.42 -0.58
C GLN A 226 -6.97 19.06 0.38
N ARG A 227 -7.21 19.91 1.36
CA ARG A 227 -8.24 19.67 2.40
C ARG A 227 -9.64 19.42 1.83
N SER A 228 -10.00 20.10 0.76
CA SER A 228 -11.30 19.87 0.09
C SER A 228 -11.43 18.46 -0.45
N ASP A 229 -10.35 17.80 -0.87
CA ASP A 229 -10.38 16.41 -1.32
C ASP A 229 -10.66 15.48 -0.14
N VAL A 230 -10.02 15.75 1.00
CA VAL A 230 -10.27 15.01 2.25
C VAL A 230 -11.72 15.20 2.70
N GLN A 231 -12.23 16.45 2.68
CA GLN A 231 -13.60 16.74 3.08
C GLN A 231 -14.60 16.05 2.15
N HIS A 232 -14.39 16.11 0.85
CA HIS A 232 -15.22 15.43 -0.15
C HIS A 232 -15.34 13.92 0.12
N MET A 233 -14.21 13.26 0.43
CA MET A 233 -14.22 11.84 0.79
C MET A 233 -14.94 11.60 2.13
N ARG A 234 -14.69 12.42 3.15
CA ARG A 234 -15.34 12.28 4.46
C ARG A 234 -16.83 12.50 4.42
N ASP A 235 -17.32 13.42 3.59
CA ASP A 235 -18.75 13.65 3.36
C ASP A 235 -19.41 12.42 2.72
N ALA A 236 -18.64 11.66 1.96
CA ALA A 236 -19.05 10.38 1.40
C ALA A 236 -18.79 9.18 2.35
N HIS A 237 -18.49 9.42 3.62
CA HIS A 237 -18.19 8.41 4.64
C HIS A 237 -16.93 7.55 4.37
N VAL A 238 -15.99 8.05 3.59
CA VAL A 238 -14.66 7.45 3.42
C VAL A 238 -13.71 8.04 4.47
N HIS A 239 -13.17 7.19 5.33
CA HIS A 239 -12.36 7.61 6.49
C HIS A 239 -10.93 7.08 6.48
N ALA A 240 -10.55 6.26 5.48
CA ALA A 240 -9.20 5.76 5.34
C ALA A 240 -8.60 6.17 3.99
N PHE A 241 -7.32 6.56 4.02
CA PHE A 241 -6.63 7.22 2.91
C PHE A 241 -5.21 6.65 2.74
N LEU A 242 -4.77 6.41 1.51
CA LEU A 242 -3.38 6.16 1.19
C LEU A 242 -2.86 7.36 0.40
N VAL A 243 -1.93 8.12 1.01
CA VAL A 243 -1.43 9.39 0.48
C VAL A 243 0.09 9.44 0.50
N GLY A 244 0.69 9.85 -0.61
CA GLY A 244 2.14 9.96 -0.76
C GLY A 244 2.58 11.23 -1.44
N GLU A 245 2.07 11.54 -2.64
CA GLU A 245 2.58 12.64 -3.47
C GLU A 245 2.52 13.99 -2.75
N ALA A 246 1.41 14.31 -2.09
CA ALA A 246 1.23 15.57 -1.36
C ALA A 246 2.30 15.74 -0.28
N PHE A 247 2.59 14.67 0.47
CA PHE A 247 3.54 14.71 1.57
C PHE A 247 5.00 14.72 1.08
N MET A 248 5.32 13.93 0.05
CA MET A 248 6.70 13.84 -0.46
C MET A 248 7.18 15.13 -1.13
N ARG A 249 6.27 15.98 -1.59
CA ARG A 249 6.59 17.29 -2.16
C ARG A 249 6.83 18.36 -1.11
N ALA A 250 6.35 18.17 0.10
CA ALA A 250 6.48 19.14 1.18
C ALA A 250 7.88 19.10 1.82
N PRO A 251 8.34 20.22 2.41
CA PRO A 251 9.60 20.23 3.17
C PRO A 251 9.61 19.19 4.29
N ASP A 252 8.56 19.15 5.11
CA ASP A 252 8.34 18.13 6.13
C ASP A 252 7.08 17.31 5.81
N PRO A 253 7.23 15.99 5.56
CA PRO A 253 6.11 15.12 5.19
C PRO A 253 5.07 14.94 6.30
N GLY A 254 5.48 14.89 7.56
CA GLY A 254 4.57 14.74 8.70
C GLY A 254 3.77 16.01 8.97
N VAL A 255 4.41 17.17 8.90
CA VAL A 255 3.70 18.46 9.01
C VAL A 255 2.64 18.56 7.91
N ALA A 256 3.00 18.21 6.67
CA ALA A 256 2.06 18.22 5.54
C ALA A 256 0.89 17.25 5.76
N LEU A 257 1.13 16.08 6.37
CA LEU A 257 0.06 15.16 6.77
C LEU A 257 -0.87 15.81 7.78
N ALA A 258 -0.32 16.37 8.87
CA ALA A 258 -1.13 17.02 9.90
C ALA A 258 -1.96 18.19 9.33
N GLU A 259 -1.37 19.01 8.47
CA GLU A 259 -2.06 20.12 7.82
C GLU A 259 -3.16 19.67 6.89
N LEU A 260 -2.91 18.63 6.06
CA LEU A 260 -3.89 18.13 5.10
C LEU A 260 -5.12 17.52 5.79
N PHE A 261 -4.93 16.85 6.91
CA PHE A 261 -5.97 16.13 7.64
C PHE A 261 -6.45 16.86 8.92
N SER A 262 -5.98 18.08 9.18
CA SER A 262 -6.53 18.89 10.27
C SER A 262 -8.00 19.25 10.01
N ALA A 263 -8.78 19.21 11.09
CA ALA A 263 -10.20 19.59 11.08
C ALA A 263 -10.40 21.05 10.69
#